data_5c59aad480d61a2810d872c3810d7455
#
_entry.id   5c59aad480d61a2810d872c3810d7455
#
_cell.length_a   1.000
_cell.length_b   1.000
_cell.length_c   1.000
_cell.angle_alpha   90.00
_cell.angle_beta   90.00
_cell.angle_gamma   90.00
#
_symmetry.space_group_name_H-M   'P 1'
#
loop_
_entity.id
_entity.type
_entity.pdbx_description
1 polymer ?
#
loop_
_entity_poly.entity_id
_entity_poly.type
_entity_poly.pdbx_seq_one_letter_code
_entity_poly.pdbx_strand_id
1 'polypeptide(L)'
;MRRATLVFFDEAAFCSDELIVVCEAFATQNTDFVTDTDDSYNPETQPRKVPTQLVYASSQDTMDKLFYRYYKNFAKRMIAGDRDYFVCDMICDVAIQVYMNGKPYKALLTRDKVEAALKSNKMKALREYYNRPSRDGGVNQIIKWGTVRRNERKYIPQLYWDKNYQYILAFDPARTMDNSIVGVMRIYNDPENGMCGDIINCVNMVDLANEKKFKLDSNRQLEQLHELILHYNGQNPDYEYIDRLMIDQGAGGGGTSTYADGLLNNWTDKSGAEHRGFIDANHELYEGYDARYPDAVDKLRLISPRKFRTAMVEEFIELMNLGVIHFPLEYNGGDYVQVVDG
;
A
#
# COMPACT_ATOMS: atom_id res chain seq x y z
N MET A 1 -5.41 -23.62 -27.58
CA MET A 1 -4.69 -23.28 -26.32
C MET A 1 -3.98 -24.55 -25.88
N ARG A 2 -2.66 -24.56 -25.73
CA ARG A 2 -1.94 -25.76 -25.21
C ARG A 2 -2.14 -25.84 -23.71
N ARG A 3 -2.28 -27.06 -23.17
CA ARG A 3 -2.54 -27.36 -21.78
C ARG A 3 -1.34 -28.11 -21.21
N ALA A 4 -1.09 -27.99 -19.92
CA ALA A 4 0.00 -28.66 -19.25
C ALA A 4 -0.52 -29.39 -18.00
N THR A 5 0.00 -30.59 -17.79
CA THR A 5 -0.25 -31.37 -16.56
C THR A 5 0.72 -30.98 -15.44
N LEU A 6 1.84 -30.37 -15.80
CA LEU A 6 2.85 -29.82 -14.89
C LEU A 6 3.33 -28.49 -15.43
N VAL A 7 3.28 -27.46 -14.59
CA VAL A 7 3.96 -26.19 -14.84
C VAL A 7 5.02 -26.00 -13.77
N PHE A 8 6.26 -25.89 -14.21
CA PHE A 8 7.40 -25.70 -13.33
C PHE A 8 7.98 -24.28 -13.56
N PHE A 9 8.03 -23.50 -12.51
CA PHE A 9 8.66 -22.19 -12.49
C PHE A 9 10.02 -22.33 -11.80
N ASP A 10 11.07 -22.21 -12.59
CA ASP A 10 12.43 -22.07 -12.07
C ASP A 10 12.72 -20.60 -11.79
N GLU A 11 13.39 -20.32 -10.69
CA GLU A 11 13.65 -18.96 -10.20
C GLU A 11 12.37 -18.10 -10.07
N ALA A 12 11.30 -18.71 -9.55
CA ALA A 12 9.96 -18.13 -9.48
C ALA A 12 9.89 -16.76 -8.79
N ALA A 13 10.76 -16.49 -7.80
CA ALA A 13 10.83 -15.19 -7.15
C ALA A 13 11.30 -14.05 -8.05
N PHE A 14 11.98 -14.39 -9.16
CA PHE A 14 12.52 -13.42 -10.13
C PHE A 14 11.66 -13.32 -11.40
N CYS A 15 10.63 -14.15 -11.53
CA CYS A 15 9.61 -14.00 -12.57
C CYS A 15 8.71 -12.80 -12.29
N SER A 16 8.15 -12.20 -13.33
CA SER A 16 7.10 -11.18 -13.13
C SER A 16 5.80 -11.84 -12.65
N ASP A 17 5.05 -11.14 -11.80
CA ASP A 17 3.77 -11.63 -11.29
C ASP A 17 2.79 -11.96 -12.44
N GLU A 18 2.79 -11.17 -13.51
CA GLU A 18 1.96 -11.37 -14.70
C GLU A 18 2.32 -12.66 -15.44
N LEU A 19 3.62 -12.96 -15.56
CA LEU A 19 4.07 -14.19 -16.21
C LEU A 19 3.61 -15.42 -15.44
N ILE A 20 3.73 -15.39 -14.11
CA ILE A 20 3.26 -16.48 -13.24
C ILE A 20 1.76 -16.71 -13.46
N VAL A 21 0.93 -15.67 -13.33
CA VAL A 21 -0.53 -15.75 -13.46
C VAL A 21 -0.95 -16.26 -14.84
N VAL A 22 -0.31 -15.79 -15.92
CA VAL A 22 -0.61 -16.27 -17.29
C VAL A 22 -0.26 -17.75 -17.45
N CYS A 23 0.89 -18.18 -16.93
CA CYS A 23 1.32 -19.57 -17.05
C CYS A 23 0.48 -20.53 -16.18
N GLU A 24 0.01 -20.12 -15.02
CA GLU A 24 -0.92 -20.89 -14.18
C GLU A 24 -2.21 -21.24 -14.94
N ALA A 25 -2.68 -20.36 -15.81
CA ALA A 25 -3.87 -20.61 -16.62
C ALA A 25 -3.74 -21.85 -17.54
N PHE A 26 -2.52 -22.28 -17.88
CA PHE A 26 -2.29 -23.51 -18.65
C PHE A 26 -2.53 -24.78 -17.83
N ALA A 27 -2.50 -24.68 -16.51
CA ALA A 27 -2.64 -25.77 -15.57
C ALA A 27 -4.08 -25.94 -15.02
N THR A 28 -5.07 -25.21 -15.54
CA THR A 28 -6.43 -25.17 -14.98
C THR A 28 -7.31 -26.39 -15.31
N GLN A 29 -6.80 -27.38 -16.03
CA GLN A 29 -7.63 -28.51 -16.46
C GLN A 29 -7.11 -29.85 -15.93
N ASN A 30 -7.98 -30.57 -15.25
CA ASN A 30 -7.76 -31.92 -14.73
C ASN A 30 -7.89 -33.03 -15.76
N THR A 31 -7.82 -32.73 -17.06
CA THR A 31 -7.97 -33.78 -18.10
C THR A 31 -6.59 -34.17 -18.61
N ASP A 32 -6.24 -35.41 -18.42
CA ASP A 32 -5.10 -36.06 -19.07
C ASP A 32 -5.44 -36.34 -20.54
N PHE A 33 -4.70 -35.71 -21.45
CA PHE A 33 -4.93 -35.90 -22.91
C PHE A 33 -4.73 -37.33 -23.39
N VAL A 34 -3.96 -38.13 -22.65
CA VAL A 34 -3.68 -39.54 -23.03
C VAL A 34 -4.84 -40.45 -22.68
N THR A 35 -5.58 -40.10 -21.63
CA THR A 35 -6.71 -40.94 -21.14
C THR A 35 -8.06 -40.59 -21.76
N ASP A 36 -8.22 -39.38 -22.30
CA ASP A 36 -9.46 -38.97 -22.99
C ASP A 36 -9.66 -39.65 -24.35
N THR A 37 -8.65 -40.35 -24.88
CA THR A 37 -8.72 -41.10 -26.14
C THR A 37 -8.78 -42.61 -25.94
N ASP A 38 -8.73 -43.09 -24.71
CA ASP A 38 -8.76 -44.50 -24.38
C ASP A 38 -10.13 -44.88 -23.80
N ASP A 39 -10.98 -45.45 -24.67
CA ASP A 39 -12.31 -45.97 -24.31
C ASP A 39 -12.28 -47.11 -23.25
N SER A 40 -11.07 -47.59 -22.92
CA SER A 40 -10.86 -48.63 -21.91
C SER A 40 -10.64 -48.09 -20.49
N TYR A 41 -10.61 -46.79 -20.28
CA TYR A 41 -10.41 -46.19 -18.95
C TYR A 41 -11.59 -46.46 -18.01
N ASN A 42 -11.34 -47.24 -16.98
CA ASN A 42 -12.30 -47.45 -15.91
C ASN A 42 -11.89 -46.76 -14.61
N PRO A 43 -12.60 -45.67 -14.18
CA PRO A 43 -12.25 -44.91 -12.99
C PRO A 43 -12.32 -45.69 -11.67
N GLU A 44 -13.01 -46.85 -11.66
CA GLU A 44 -13.14 -47.71 -10.47
C GLU A 44 -11.93 -48.64 -10.29
N THR A 45 -11.25 -48.99 -11.35
CA THR A 45 -10.15 -49.96 -11.33
C THR A 45 -8.77 -49.39 -11.66
N GLN A 46 -8.71 -48.19 -12.19
CA GLN A 46 -7.47 -47.55 -12.58
C GLN A 46 -7.06 -46.47 -11.58
N PRO A 47 -5.74 -46.24 -11.37
CA PRO A 47 -5.29 -45.17 -10.47
C PRO A 47 -5.85 -43.81 -10.91
N ARG A 48 -6.21 -42.99 -9.92
CA ARG A 48 -6.71 -41.64 -10.16
C ARG A 48 -5.75 -40.90 -11.10
N LYS A 49 -6.31 -40.13 -12.05
CA LYS A 49 -5.55 -39.20 -12.88
C LYS A 49 -4.65 -38.31 -11.98
N VAL A 50 -3.41 -38.17 -12.37
CA VAL A 50 -2.49 -37.25 -11.66
C VAL A 50 -3.04 -35.84 -11.80
N PRO A 51 -3.37 -35.17 -10.71
CA PRO A 51 -3.85 -33.80 -10.80
C PRO A 51 -2.77 -32.89 -11.42
N THR A 52 -3.21 -31.87 -12.10
CA THR A 52 -2.31 -30.84 -12.62
C THR A 52 -1.48 -30.23 -11.48
N GLN A 53 -0.19 -30.15 -11.67
CA GLN A 53 0.74 -29.68 -10.65
C GLN A 53 1.37 -28.34 -11.06
N LEU A 54 1.47 -27.45 -10.07
CA LEU A 54 2.20 -26.21 -10.15
C LEU A 54 3.38 -26.29 -9.18
N VAL A 55 4.58 -26.14 -9.69
CA VAL A 55 5.81 -26.19 -8.89
C VAL A 55 6.56 -24.88 -9.04
N TYR A 56 6.89 -24.26 -7.92
CA TYR A 56 7.64 -23.02 -7.86
C TYR A 56 8.93 -23.28 -7.11
N ALA A 57 10.05 -23.24 -7.80
CA ALA A 57 11.39 -23.37 -7.22
C ALA A 57 12.11 -22.04 -7.30
N SER A 58 12.65 -21.55 -6.19
CA SER A 58 13.46 -20.35 -6.14
C SER A 58 14.10 -20.16 -4.77
N SER A 59 15.14 -19.35 -4.70
CA SER A 59 15.49 -18.61 -3.49
C SER A 59 14.46 -17.50 -3.25
N GLN A 60 14.43 -16.96 -2.02
CA GLN A 60 13.55 -15.82 -1.71
C GLN A 60 14.10 -14.52 -2.30
N ASP A 61 13.21 -13.60 -2.67
CA ASP A 61 13.58 -12.24 -3.08
C ASP A 61 12.95 -11.22 -2.10
N THR A 62 11.96 -10.48 -2.51
CA THR A 62 11.30 -9.44 -1.69
C THR A 62 9.89 -9.85 -1.29
N MET A 63 9.41 -9.31 -0.14
CA MET A 63 8.11 -9.69 0.43
C MET A 63 6.90 -9.21 -0.37
N ASP A 64 7.07 -8.28 -1.29
CA ASP A 64 6.03 -7.76 -2.18
C ASP A 64 5.71 -8.70 -3.36
N LYS A 65 6.60 -9.63 -3.68
CA LYS A 65 6.46 -10.57 -4.79
C LYS A 65 5.34 -11.59 -4.57
N LEU A 66 4.70 -11.99 -5.68
CA LEU A 66 3.67 -13.03 -5.71
C LEU A 66 4.21 -14.36 -5.14
N PHE A 67 5.45 -14.72 -5.48
CA PHE A 67 6.11 -15.92 -4.96
C PHE A 67 6.12 -15.95 -3.42
N TYR A 68 6.47 -14.84 -2.73
CA TYR A 68 6.44 -14.78 -1.27
C TYR A 68 5.02 -14.93 -0.71
N ARG A 69 4.02 -14.32 -1.36
CA ARG A 69 2.62 -14.46 -0.97
C ARG A 69 2.14 -15.93 -1.09
N TYR A 70 2.54 -16.61 -2.17
CA TYR A 70 2.28 -18.03 -2.36
C TYR A 70 2.96 -18.89 -1.30
N TYR A 71 4.26 -18.67 -1.05
CA TYR A 71 4.98 -19.35 0.02
C TYR A 71 4.23 -19.26 1.35
N LYS A 72 3.81 -18.06 1.77
CA LYS A 72 3.07 -17.85 3.02
C LYS A 72 1.72 -18.55 3.04
N ASN A 73 0.97 -18.48 1.93
CA ASN A 73 -0.35 -19.10 1.83
C ASN A 73 -0.25 -20.62 1.81
N PHE A 74 0.65 -21.17 1.00
CA PHE A 74 0.83 -22.62 0.87
C PHE A 74 1.36 -23.23 2.17
N ALA A 75 2.28 -22.55 2.87
CA ALA A 75 2.74 -22.98 4.18
C ALA A 75 1.59 -23.04 5.20
N LYS A 76 0.71 -22.02 5.23
CA LYS A 76 -0.47 -22.03 6.10
C LYS A 76 -1.41 -23.20 5.79
N ARG A 77 -1.68 -23.49 4.51
CA ARG A 77 -2.54 -24.58 4.09
C ARG A 77 -1.93 -25.95 4.42
N MET A 78 -0.64 -26.13 4.15
CA MET A 78 0.08 -27.35 4.49
C MET A 78 0.04 -27.63 6.01
N ILE A 79 0.29 -26.61 6.84
CA ILE A 79 0.21 -26.72 8.31
C ILE A 79 -1.22 -27.04 8.77
N ALA A 80 -2.23 -26.51 8.09
CA ALA A 80 -3.64 -26.82 8.35
C ALA A 80 -4.06 -28.24 7.92
N GLY A 81 -3.16 -29.02 7.29
CA GLY A 81 -3.42 -30.41 6.86
C GLY A 81 -3.97 -30.53 5.44
N ASP A 82 -3.97 -29.46 4.66
CA ASP A 82 -4.36 -29.50 3.24
C ASP A 82 -3.28 -30.22 2.43
N ARG A 83 -3.64 -31.38 1.88
CA ARG A 83 -2.69 -32.26 1.17
C ARG A 83 -2.39 -31.83 -0.27
N ASP A 84 -3.11 -30.86 -0.78
CA ASP A 84 -2.90 -30.31 -2.12
C ASP A 84 -1.76 -29.29 -2.14
N TYR A 85 -1.25 -28.92 -0.96
CA TYR A 85 -0.19 -27.92 -0.81
C TYR A 85 1.03 -28.49 -0.10
N PHE A 86 2.18 -28.26 -0.68
CA PHE A 86 3.47 -28.65 -0.12
C PHE A 86 4.45 -27.48 -0.19
N VAL A 87 5.17 -27.22 0.91
CA VAL A 87 6.25 -26.23 0.97
C VAL A 87 7.48 -26.92 1.58
N CYS A 88 8.60 -26.78 0.87
CA CYS A 88 9.90 -27.18 1.35
C CYS A 88 10.81 -25.95 1.40
N ASP A 89 11.25 -25.58 2.60
CA ASP A 89 12.16 -24.46 2.83
C ASP A 89 13.50 -24.99 3.32
N MET A 90 14.53 -24.95 2.46
CA MET A 90 15.85 -25.48 2.75
C MET A 90 16.89 -24.34 2.68
N ILE A 91 17.58 -24.13 3.77
CA ILE A 91 18.70 -23.17 3.83
C ILE A 91 20.03 -23.85 3.41
N CYS A 92 21.04 -23.04 3.14
CA CYS A 92 22.34 -23.50 2.70
C CYS A 92 23.02 -24.51 3.64
N ASP A 93 22.65 -24.55 4.92
CA ASP A 93 23.23 -25.51 5.89
C ASP A 93 22.96 -26.96 5.50
N VAL A 94 21.92 -27.24 4.73
CA VAL A 94 21.67 -28.55 4.13
C VAL A 94 22.64 -28.83 2.98
N ALA A 95 22.89 -27.83 2.13
CA ALA A 95 23.71 -27.97 0.93
C ALA A 95 25.23 -28.04 1.20
N ILE A 96 25.67 -27.49 2.32
CA ILE A 96 27.11 -27.51 2.71
C ILE A 96 27.53 -28.73 3.50
N GLN A 97 26.61 -29.68 3.78
CA GLN A 97 26.95 -30.90 4.51
C GLN A 97 27.87 -31.78 3.68
N VAL A 98 28.95 -32.29 4.33
CA VAL A 98 29.94 -33.15 3.68
C VAL A 98 29.61 -34.64 3.78
N TYR A 99 28.54 -34.99 4.52
CA TYR A 99 28.04 -36.35 4.65
C TYR A 99 26.53 -36.40 4.36
N MET A 100 26.13 -37.40 3.58
CA MET A 100 24.71 -37.68 3.32
C MET A 100 24.48 -39.17 3.54
N ASN A 101 23.54 -39.52 4.42
CA ASN A 101 23.23 -40.91 4.77
C ASN A 101 24.46 -41.72 5.22
N GLY A 102 25.35 -41.12 6.00
CA GLY A 102 26.57 -41.76 6.50
C GLY A 102 27.70 -41.93 5.46
N LYS A 103 27.52 -41.44 4.23
CA LYS A 103 28.53 -41.49 3.18
C LYS A 103 29.14 -40.11 2.92
N PRO A 104 30.46 -40.04 2.64
CA PRO A 104 31.09 -38.78 2.23
C PRO A 104 30.38 -38.21 1.00
N TYR A 105 30.09 -36.93 1.05
CA TYR A 105 29.44 -36.20 -0.05
C TYR A 105 30.25 -34.94 -0.40
N LYS A 106 30.52 -34.73 -1.69
CA LYS A 106 31.23 -33.55 -2.14
C LYS A 106 30.22 -32.40 -2.30
N ALA A 107 30.10 -31.52 -1.32
CA ALA A 107 29.23 -30.37 -1.39
C ALA A 107 29.67 -29.43 -2.51
N LEU A 108 28.69 -28.93 -3.29
CA LEU A 108 28.90 -27.92 -4.32
C LEU A 108 29.08 -26.53 -3.70
N LEU A 109 28.49 -26.31 -2.54
CA LEU A 109 28.58 -25.09 -1.76
C LEU A 109 29.47 -25.35 -0.52
N THR A 110 30.35 -24.41 -0.20
CA THR A 110 31.21 -24.48 1.00
C THR A 110 30.84 -23.35 1.96
N ARG A 111 31.12 -23.57 3.26
CA ARG A 111 30.90 -22.57 4.29
C ARG A 111 31.64 -21.26 4.00
N ASP A 112 32.90 -21.35 3.58
CA ASP A 112 33.74 -20.19 3.25
C ASP A 112 33.12 -19.32 2.15
N LYS A 113 32.49 -19.93 1.13
CA LYS A 113 31.79 -19.20 0.07
C LYS A 113 30.59 -18.45 0.61
N VAL A 114 29.79 -19.06 1.49
CA VAL A 114 28.64 -18.42 2.13
C VAL A 114 29.09 -17.26 3.02
N GLU A 115 30.14 -17.45 3.81
CA GLU A 115 30.72 -16.40 4.67
C GLU A 115 31.28 -15.23 3.85
N ALA A 116 31.98 -15.52 2.75
CA ALA A 116 32.45 -14.49 1.84
C ALA A 116 31.30 -13.68 1.22
N ALA A 117 30.22 -14.37 0.82
CA ALA A 117 29.02 -13.70 0.30
C ALA A 117 28.33 -12.82 1.38
N LEU A 118 28.24 -13.31 2.63
CA LEU A 118 27.71 -12.52 3.75
C LEU A 118 28.52 -11.26 4.03
N LYS A 119 29.85 -11.34 3.89
CA LYS A 119 30.75 -10.17 4.04
C LYS A 119 30.62 -9.19 2.88
N SER A 120 30.44 -9.69 1.67
CA SER A 120 30.32 -8.88 0.45
C SER A 120 28.97 -8.16 0.37
N ASN A 121 27.88 -8.91 0.50
CA ASN A 121 26.51 -8.36 0.46
C ASN A 121 25.57 -9.19 1.34
N LYS A 122 25.47 -8.79 2.61
CA LYS A 122 24.71 -9.52 3.62
C LYS A 122 23.24 -9.74 3.21
N MET A 123 22.58 -8.72 2.65
CA MET A 123 21.14 -8.82 2.31
C MET A 123 20.94 -9.81 1.15
N LYS A 124 21.77 -9.74 0.13
CA LYS A 124 21.74 -10.69 -0.99
C LYS A 124 22.02 -12.11 -0.51
N ALA A 125 23.06 -12.30 0.31
CA ALA A 125 23.41 -13.61 0.84
C ALA A 125 22.32 -14.21 1.73
N LEU A 126 21.64 -13.42 2.54
CA LEU A 126 20.50 -13.88 3.34
C LEU A 126 19.31 -14.34 2.47
N ARG A 127 19.06 -13.69 1.36
CA ARG A 127 18.02 -14.12 0.41
C ARG A 127 18.39 -15.42 -0.29
N GLU A 128 19.59 -15.48 -0.89
CA GLU A 128 20.01 -16.58 -1.74
C GLU A 128 20.39 -17.86 -0.97
N TYR A 129 21.01 -17.72 0.20
CA TYR A 129 21.51 -18.87 0.95
C TYR A 129 20.66 -19.24 2.17
N TYR A 130 19.92 -18.30 2.73
CA TYR A 130 19.13 -18.53 3.95
C TYR A 130 17.63 -18.35 3.75
N ASN A 131 17.17 -18.19 2.51
CA ASN A 131 15.74 -17.98 2.15
C ASN A 131 15.05 -16.91 2.99
N ARG A 132 15.79 -15.86 3.37
CA ARG A 132 15.24 -14.74 4.13
C ARG A 132 14.82 -13.63 3.18
N PRO A 133 13.51 -13.45 2.94
CA PRO A 133 13.04 -12.41 2.06
C PRO A 133 13.36 -11.03 2.66
N SER A 134 13.68 -10.10 1.78
CA SER A 134 13.91 -8.71 2.16
C SER A 134 12.63 -7.89 2.08
N ARG A 135 12.42 -6.99 3.03
CA ARG A 135 11.41 -5.93 2.89
C ARG A 135 11.88 -4.84 1.92
N ASP A 136 13.20 -4.64 1.85
CA ASP A 136 13.85 -3.66 0.99
C ASP A 136 14.55 -4.34 -0.18
N GLY A 137 14.51 -3.75 -1.36
CA GLY A 137 15.32 -4.18 -2.50
C GLY A 137 14.56 -4.55 -3.77
N GLY A 138 13.25 -4.32 -3.84
CA GLY A 138 12.54 -4.37 -5.11
C GLY A 138 13.12 -3.34 -6.08
N VAL A 139 13.29 -3.70 -7.36
CA VAL A 139 13.86 -2.82 -8.41
C VAL A 139 13.07 -1.50 -8.51
N ASN A 140 11.82 -1.50 -8.09
CA ASN A 140 10.91 -0.35 -8.15
C ASN A 140 10.69 0.32 -6.79
N GLN A 141 11.40 -0.10 -5.74
CA GLN A 141 11.22 0.48 -4.42
C GLN A 141 11.95 1.83 -4.30
N ILE A 142 11.19 2.91 -4.41
CA ILE A 142 11.70 4.27 -4.33
C ILE A 142 12.04 4.64 -2.88
N ILE A 143 11.18 4.27 -1.93
CA ILE A 143 11.37 4.54 -0.50
C ILE A 143 11.74 3.24 0.22
N LYS A 144 12.91 3.21 0.84
CA LYS A 144 13.38 2.05 1.60
C LYS A 144 12.63 1.94 2.93
N TRP A 145 12.27 0.74 3.33
CA TRP A 145 11.60 0.50 4.61
C TRP A 145 12.41 1.01 5.82
N GLY A 146 13.74 0.91 5.74
CA GLY A 146 14.62 1.48 6.75
C GLY A 146 14.46 2.99 6.92
N THR A 147 14.16 3.73 5.85
CA THR A 147 13.87 5.16 5.91
C THR A 147 12.52 5.41 6.58
N VAL A 148 11.48 4.63 6.25
CA VAL A 148 10.18 4.73 6.93
C VAL A 148 10.35 4.51 8.43
N ARG A 149 11.02 3.43 8.84
CA ARG A 149 11.25 3.12 10.26
C ARG A 149 12.03 4.18 11.04
N ARG A 150 12.98 4.85 10.41
CA ARG A 150 13.70 5.97 11.06
C ARG A 150 12.79 7.14 11.38
N ASN A 151 11.71 7.28 10.62
CA ASN A 151 10.73 8.36 10.76
C ASN A 151 9.51 7.95 11.59
N GLU A 152 9.44 6.70 12.06
CA GLU A 152 8.40 6.27 12.98
C GLU A 152 8.58 6.93 14.36
N ARG A 153 7.50 7.46 14.90
CA ARG A 153 7.46 8.10 16.22
C ARG A 153 6.29 7.56 17.03
N LYS A 154 6.47 7.54 18.35
CA LYS A 154 5.40 7.16 19.28
C LYS A 154 4.54 8.38 19.57
N TYR A 155 3.41 8.50 18.93
CA TYR A 155 2.37 9.48 19.23
C TYR A 155 0.99 8.85 19.05
N ILE A 156 0.01 9.42 19.76
CA ILE A 156 -1.38 9.00 19.65
C ILE A 156 -2.00 9.71 18.44
N PRO A 157 -2.81 9.03 17.60
CA PRO A 157 -3.61 9.68 16.58
C PRO A 157 -4.41 10.83 17.21
N GLN A 158 -4.37 11.98 16.54
CA GLN A 158 -5.04 13.19 17.02
C GLN A 158 -6.28 13.44 16.16
N LEU A 159 -7.44 13.58 16.83
CA LEU A 159 -8.73 13.69 16.17
C LEU A 159 -9.28 15.12 16.15
N TYR A 160 -8.78 15.96 17.05
CA TYR A 160 -9.24 17.31 17.23
C TYR A 160 -8.06 18.27 17.21
N TRP A 161 -8.36 19.52 16.92
CA TRP A 161 -7.38 20.59 16.90
C TRP A 161 -6.71 20.82 18.28
N ASP A 162 -5.49 21.30 18.21
CA ASP A 162 -4.71 21.80 19.35
C ASP A 162 -4.06 23.10 18.91
N LYS A 163 -4.14 24.12 19.76
CA LYS A 163 -3.61 25.48 19.50
C LYS A 163 -2.10 25.54 19.22
N ASN A 164 -1.37 24.47 19.55
CA ASN A 164 0.08 24.40 19.33
C ASN A 164 0.47 23.94 17.93
N TYR A 165 -0.49 23.56 17.09
CA TYR A 165 -0.26 22.98 15.78
C TYR A 165 -1.08 23.68 14.71
N GLN A 166 -0.58 23.58 13.48
CA GLN A 166 -1.38 23.81 12.28
C GLN A 166 -1.57 22.50 11.54
N TYR A 167 -2.58 22.42 10.68
CA TYR A 167 -2.98 21.18 10.02
C TYR A 167 -3.03 21.35 8.52
N ILE A 168 -2.51 20.35 7.81
CA ILE A 168 -2.70 20.17 6.37
C ILE A 168 -3.65 19.00 6.19
N LEU A 169 -4.75 19.24 5.47
CA LEU A 169 -5.68 18.19 5.04
C LEU A 169 -5.45 17.92 3.55
N ALA A 170 -5.20 16.68 3.18
CA ALA A 170 -4.99 16.27 1.79
C ALA A 170 -6.10 15.31 1.37
N PHE A 171 -6.96 15.74 0.45
CA PHE A 171 -8.10 14.98 -0.05
C PHE A 171 -7.82 14.40 -1.42
N ASP A 172 -7.90 13.08 -1.51
CA ASP A 172 -7.85 12.31 -2.75
C ASP A 172 -9.27 11.78 -3.08
N PRO A 173 -10.02 12.49 -3.94
CA PRO A 173 -11.37 12.09 -4.29
C PRO A 173 -11.38 10.94 -5.29
N ALA A 174 -12.09 9.86 -4.97
CA ALA A 174 -12.30 8.74 -5.88
C ALA A 174 -13.76 8.57 -6.25
N ARG A 175 -14.03 8.20 -7.52
CA ARG A 175 -15.42 8.11 -8.02
C ARG A 175 -15.89 6.69 -8.30
N THR A 176 -15.02 5.78 -8.72
CA THR A 176 -15.49 4.54 -9.33
C THR A 176 -15.01 3.27 -8.67
N MET A 177 -13.71 3.06 -8.53
CA MET A 177 -13.17 1.80 -8.02
C MET A 177 -12.51 1.92 -6.65
N ASP A 178 -11.91 3.07 -6.37
CA ASP A 178 -11.22 3.33 -5.12
C ASP A 178 -12.08 4.14 -4.15
N ASN A 179 -11.73 4.14 -2.88
CA ASN A 179 -12.37 4.98 -1.88
C ASN A 179 -11.71 6.36 -1.85
N SER A 180 -12.49 7.40 -1.56
CA SER A 180 -11.94 8.72 -1.27
C SER A 180 -11.24 8.73 0.08
N ILE A 181 -10.08 9.36 0.16
CA ILE A 181 -9.26 9.37 1.38
C ILE A 181 -8.88 10.81 1.72
N VAL A 182 -8.90 11.13 3.01
CA VAL A 182 -8.32 12.38 3.55
C VAL A 182 -7.18 12.02 4.47
N GLY A 183 -5.97 12.40 4.09
CA GLY A 183 -4.81 12.39 4.97
C GLY A 183 -4.75 13.67 5.78
N VAL A 184 -4.43 13.58 7.06
CA VAL A 184 -4.23 14.73 7.93
C VAL A 184 -2.83 14.72 8.53
N MET A 185 -2.13 15.83 8.34
CA MET A 185 -0.81 16.07 8.88
C MET A 185 -0.88 17.28 9.82
N ARG A 186 -0.37 17.15 11.03
CA ARG A 186 -0.08 18.31 11.88
C ARG A 186 1.33 18.82 11.60
N ILE A 187 1.50 20.12 11.55
CA ILE A 187 2.78 20.78 11.35
C ILE A 187 3.14 21.64 12.57
N TYR A 188 4.41 21.68 12.88
CA TYR A 188 4.94 22.42 14.01
C TYR A 188 6.41 22.79 13.79
N ASN A 189 6.89 23.76 14.54
CA ASN A 189 8.30 24.13 14.52
C ASN A 189 9.05 23.42 15.65
N ASP A 190 9.92 22.48 15.29
CA ASP A 190 10.81 21.79 16.22
C ASP A 190 12.07 22.63 16.45
N PRO A 191 12.55 22.79 17.70
CA PRO A 191 13.71 23.62 17.99
C PRO A 191 15.01 23.15 17.32
N GLU A 192 15.15 21.86 17.06
CA GLU A 192 16.38 21.26 16.50
C GLU A 192 16.30 21.08 14.99
N ASN A 193 15.11 20.69 14.48
CA ASN A 193 14.93 20.24 13.12
C ASN A 193 14.16 21.24 12.23
N GLY A 194 13.64 22.33 12.82
CA GLY A 194 12.82 23.31 12.11
C GLY A 194 11.39 22.82 11.88
N MET A 195 10.82 23.10 10.70
CA MET A 195 9.46 22.70 10.38
C MET A 195 9.34 21.19 10.26
N CYS A 196 8.51 20.58 11.10
CA CYS A 196 8.23 19.13 11.11
C CYS A 196 6.75 18.86 10.85
N GLY A 197 6.46 17.66 10.33
CA GLY A 197 5.11 17.20 10.07
C GLY A 197 4.90 15.75 10.56
N ASP A 198 3.82 15.55 11.34
CA ASP A 198 3.39 14.22 11.77
C ASP A 198 2.11 13.83 11.04
N ILE A 199 2.07 12.67 10.40
CA ILE A 199 0.83 12.11 9.85
C ILE A 199 0.00 11.53 11.00
N ILE A 200 -1.09 12.22 11.34
CA ILE A 200 -1.86 11.94 12.55
C ILE A 200 -3.18 11.22 12.31
N ASN A 201 -3.70 11.30 11.08
CA ASN A 201 -4.95 10.66 10.72
C ASN A 201 -5.01 10.34 9.23
N CYS A 202 -5.76 9.29 8.88
CA CYS A 202 -6.07 8.93 7.51
C CYS A 202 -7.51 8.42 7.48
N VAL A 203 -8.42 9.24 6.95
CA VAL A 203 -9.86 8.97 6.94
C VAL A 203 -10.26 8.39 5.61
N ASN A 204 -10.81 7.18 5.63
CA ASN A 204 -11.42 6.55 4.47
C ASN A 204 -12.90 6.93 4.42
N MET A 205 -13.31 7.66 3.39
CA MET A 205 -14.68 8.13 3.21
C MET A 205 -15.57 7.02 2.65
N VAL A 206 -16.14 6.21 3.54
CA VAL A 206 -17.06 5.12 3.22
C VAL A 206 -18.37 5.30 3.98
N ASP A 207 -19.46 4.82 3.39
CA ASP A 207 -20.74 4.71 4.10
C ASP A 207 -20.73 3.44 4.98
N LEU A 208 -20.45 3.59 6.26
CA LEU A 208 -20.40 2.50 7.24
C LEU A 208 -21.74 1.78 7.40
N ALA A 209 -22.86 2.46 7.17
CA ALA A 209 -24.20 1.87 7.24
C ALA A 209 -24.47 0.92 6.07
N ASN A 210 -23.79 1.12 4.93
CA ASN A 210 -24.01 0.40 3.68
C ASN A 210 -22.68 -0.18 3.12
N GLU A 211 -21.77 -0.59 3.95
CA GLU A 211 -20.38 -1.02 3.65
C GLU A 211 -20.17 -1.86 2.37
N LYS A 212 -21.18 -2.54 1.91
CA LYS A 212 -21.06 -3.46 0.76
C LYS A 212 -21.58 -2.91 -0.55
N LYS A 213 -22.25 -1.77 -0.59
CA LYS A 213 -23.04 -1.40 -1.77
C LYS A 213 -22.84 0.01 -2.34
N PHE A 214 -22.50 1.02 -1.54
CA PHE A 214 -22.46 2.38 -2.05
C PHE A 214 -21.28 3.19 -1.49
N LYS A 215 -20.52 3.77 -2.41
CA LYS A 215 -19.60 4.85 -2.07
C LYS A 215 -20.42 6.09 -1.70
N LEU A 216 -19.87 6.91 -0.83
CA LEU A 216 -20.49 8.21 -0.55
C LEU A 216 -20.59 9.02 -1.84
N ASP A 217 -21.73 9.63 -2.06
CA ASP A 217 -21.88 10.64 -3.12
C ASP A 217 -21.04 11.90 -2.79
N SER A 218 -20.85 12.75 -3.80
CA SER A 218 -19.99 13.93 -3.65
C SER A 218 -20.46 14.91 -2.58
N ASN A 219 -21.77 15.03 -2.36
CA ASN A 219 -22.30 15.95 -1.35
C ASN A 219 -21.99 15.44 0.06
N ARG A 220 -22.20 14.13 0.30
CA ARG A 220 -21.85 13.52 1.58
C ARG A 220 -20.33 13.52 1.84
N GLN A 221 -19.53 13.38 0.80
CA GLN A 221 -18.08 13.53 0.95
C GLN A 221 -17.69 14.95 1.32
N LEU A 222 -18.33 15.97 0.72
CA LEU A 222 -18.13 17.37 1.11
C LEU A 222 -18.59 17.64 2.55
N GLU A 223 -19.73 17.10 2.96
CA GLU A 223 -20.20 17.20 4.35
C GLU A 223 -19.18 16.59 5.34
N GLN A 224 -18.66 15.39 5.06
CA GLN A 224 -17.62 14.78 5.89
C GLN A 224 -16.32 15.58 5.88
N LEU A 225 -15.95 16.16 4.74
CA LEU A 225 -14.76 17.01 4.66
C LEU A 225 -14.94 18.29 5.49
N HIS A 226 -16.11 18.92 5.45
CA HIS A 226 -16.44 20.05 6.31
C HIS A 226 -16.38 19.68 7.80
N GLU A 227 -16.89 18.52 8.19
CA GLU A 227 -16.78 18.03 9.57
C GLU A 227 -15.32 17.83 9.98
N LEU A 228 -14.50 17.23 9.12
CA LEU A 228 -13.07 17.09 9.39
C LEU A 228 -12.36 18.45 9.52
N ILE A 229 -12.71 19.41 8.68
CA ILE A 229 -12.17 20.76 8.79
C ILE A 229 -12.49 21.35 10.17
N LEU A 230 -13.73 21.20 10.65
CA LEU A 230 -14.12 21.69 12.00
C LEU A 230 -13.38 20.94 13.11
N HIS A 231 -13.17 19.65 12.98
CA HIS A 231 -12.40 18.87 13.96
C HIS A 231 -10.99 19.44 14.16
N TYR A 232 -10.34 19.87 13.06
CA TYR A 232 -8.96 20.38 13.12
C TYR A 232 -8.85 21.91 13.16
N ASN A 233 -9.96 22.64 13.08
CA ASN A 233 -9.98 24.10 13.16
C ASN A 233 -10.79 24.62 14.35
N GLY A 234 -11.70 23.80 14.91
CA GLY A 234 -12.74 24.33 15.79
C GLY A 234 -13.62 25.33 15.06
N GLN A 235 -14.17 26.28 15.78
CA GLN A 235 -15.05 27.35 15.26
C GLN A 235 -14.29 28.63 14.84
N ASN A 236 -12.98 28.51 14.55
CA ASN A 236 -12.19 29.66 14.12
C ASN A 236 -12.63 30.15 12.74
N PRO A 237 -13.12 31.40 12.58
CA PRO A 237 -13.73 31.87 11.35
C PRO A 237 -12.72 32.04 10.19
N ASP A 238 -11.45 32.26 10.50
CA ASP A 238 -10.38 32.49 9.54
C ASP A 238 -9.53 31.24 9.29
N TYR A 239 -9.94 30.11 9.84
CA TYR A 239 -9.25 28.83 9.73
C TYR A 239 -7.75 28.92 10.14
N GLU A 240 -7.43 29.61 11.22
CA GLU A 240 -6.05 29.82 11.66
C GLU A 240 -5.29 28.51 11.89
N TYR A 241 -5.99 27.46 12.34
CA TYR A 241 -5.37 26.15 12.58
C TYR A 241 -5.24 25.28 11.32
N ILE A 242 -5.93 25.61 10.24
CA ILE A 242 -5.72 24.97 8.95
C ILE A 242 -4.69 25.75 8.16
N ASP A 243 -3.54 25.16 7.88
CA ASP A 243 -2.55 25.79 6.99
C ASP A 243 -3.04 25.68 5.55
N ARG A 244 -3.40 24.48 5.10
CA ARG A 244 -3.86 24.21 3.73
C ARG A 244 -4.85 23.04 3.67
N LEU A 245 -5.81 23.17 2.75
CA LEU A 245 -6.64 22.10 2.24
C LEU A 245 -6.17 21.77 0.82
N MET A 246 -5.62 20.58 0.62
CA MET A 246 -5.07 20.14 -0.66
C MET A 246 -6.03 19.16 -1.32
N ILE A 247 -6.32 19.33 -2.61
CA ILE A 247 -7.20 18.42 -3.36
C ILE A 247 -6.50 17.96 -4.63
N ASP A 248 -6.49 16.65 -4.88
CA ASP A 248 -6.02 16.10 -6.15
C ASP A 248 -7.00 16.47 -7.27
N GLN A 249 -6.51 17.25 -8.23
CA GLN A 249 -7.26 17.65 -9.43
C GLN A 249 -7.57 16.50 -10.38
N GLY A 250 -6.89 15.38 -10.26
CA GLY A 250 -6.94 14.30 -11.22
C GLY A 250 -6.37 14.67 -12.59
N ALA A 251 -6.53 13.79 -13.57
CA ALA A 251 -6.12 14.03 -14.94
C ALA A 251 -7.26 14.62 -15.77
N GLY A 252 -7.54 15.88 -15.56
CA GLY A 252 -8.39 16.65 -16.49
C GLY A 252 -9.87 16.25 -16.49
N GLY A 253 -10.43 15.97 -15.34
CA GLY A 253 -11.82 15.56 -15.30
C GLY A 253 -12.70 16.41 -14.40
N GLY A 254 -13.89 16.72 -14.85
CA GLY A 254 -14.97 17.40 -14.13
C GLY A 254 -15.44 16.76 -12.83
N GLY A 255 -14.60 15.90 -12.22
CA GLY A 255 -14.84 15.27 -10.93
C GLY A 255 -14.31 16.04 -9.76
N THR A 256 -13.13 16.58 -9.94
CA THR A 256 -12.42 17.32 -8.89
C THR A 256 -12.89 18.76 -8.81
N SER A 257 -13.23 19.36 -9.94
CA SER A 257 -13.89 20.68 -9.98
C SER A 257 -15.17 20.70 -9.14
N THR A 258 -15.92 19.61 -9.11
CA THR A 258 -17.15 19.53 -8.30
C THR A 258 -16.89 19.71 -6.82
N TYR A 259 -15.83 19.11 -6.27
CA TYR A 259 -15.47 19.26 -4.85
C TYR A 259 -14.89 20.63 -4.58
N ALA A 260 -13.96 21.06 -5.41
CA ALA A 260 -13.36 22.39 -5.27
C ALA A 260 -14.38 23.51 -5.42
N ASP A 261 -15.28 23.42 -6.41
CA ASP A 261 -16.37 24.38 -6.59
C ASP A 261 -17.38 24.35 -5.43
N GLY A 262 -17.62 23.17 -4.85
CA GLY A 262 -18.46 23.01 -3.66
C GLY A 262 -17.92 23.69 -2.42
N LEU A 263 -16.58 23.84 -2.33
CA LEU A 263 -15.92 24.51 -1.21
C LEU A 263 -15.86 26.04 -1.34
N LEU A 264 -16.14 26.62 -2.50
CA LEU A 264 -16.07 28.06 -2.70
C LEU A 264 -17.11 28.86 -1.90
N ASN A 265 -18.30 28.28 -1.73
CA ASN A 265 -19.41 28.94 -1.08
C ASN A 265 -19.28 28.85 0.46
N ASN A 266 -19.85 29.85 1.13
CA ASN A 266 -20.10 29.75 2.56
C ASN A 266 -21.04 28.58 2.82
N TRP A 267 -20.86 27.91 3.94
CA TRP A 267 -21.61 26.72 4.31
C TRP A 267 -22.05 26.77 5.77
N THR A 268 -23.03 25.97 6.12
CA THR A 268 -23.60 25.93 7.46
C THR A 268 -23.37 24.55 8.07
N ASP A 269 -22.85 24.49 9.28
CA ASP A 269 -22.65 23.24 9.99
C ASP A 269 -23.95 22.69 10.61
N LYS A 270 -23.88 21.51 11.22
CA LYS A 270 -25.03 20.86 11.89
C LYS A 270 -25.58 21.65 13.08
N SER A 271 -24.81 22.58 13.65
CA SER A 271 -25.23 23.46 14.72
C SER A 271 -25.96 24.71 14.24
N GLY A 272 -25.94 24.97 12.95
CA GLY A 272 -26.47 26.18 12.30
C GLY A 272 -25.48 27.34 12.25
N ALA A 273 -24.21 27.14 12.60
CA ALA A 273 -23.17 28.14 12.47
C ALA A 273 -22.72 28.27 11.00
N GLU A 274 -22.54 29.50 10.54
CA GLU A 274 -22.03 29.79 9.19
C GLU A 274 -20.51 29.81 9.16
N HIS A 275 -19.95 29.19 8.13
CA HIS A 275 -18.52 29.12 7.86
C HIS A 275 -18.20 29.64 6.47
N ARG A 276 -17.03 30.23 6.32
CA ARG A 276 -16.52 30.77 5.07
C ARG A 276 -16.11 29.64 4.12
N GLY A 277 -16.21 29.88 2.82
CA GLY A 277 -15.69 28.95 1.81
C GLY A 277 -14.16 29.02 1.69
N PHE A 278 -13.62 28.15 0.84
CA PHE A 278 -12.18 28.06 0.52
C PHE A 278 -11.93 28.35 -0.95
N ILE A 279 -10.84 29.03 -1.24
CA ILE A 279 -10.40 29.33 -2.62
C ILE A 279 -8.89 29.06 -2.74
N ASP A 280 -8.45 28.70 -3.95
CA ASP A 280 -7.04 28.73 -4.38
C ASP A 280 -6.86 29.98 -5.26
N ALA A 281 -6.58 31.13 -4.64
CA ALA A 281 -6.50 32.41 -5.34
C ALA A 281 -5.38 32.48 -6.40
N ASN A 282 -4.41 31.56 -6.32
CA ASN A 282 -3.26 31.51 -7.23
C ASN A 282 -3.46 30.55 -8.40
N HIS A 283 -4.57 29.80 -8.42
CA HIS A 283 -4.80 28.81 -9.45
C HIS A 283 -5.56 29.40 -10.65
N GLU A 284 -5.11 29.11 -11.87
CA GLU A 284 -5.69 29.65 -13.12
C GLU A 284 -7.20 29.43 -13.29
N LEU A 285 -7.75 28.35 -12.70
CA LEU A 285 -9.19 28.08 -12.71
C LEU A 285 -10.00 29.10 -11.92
N TYR A 286 -9.41 29.81 -10.98
CA TYR A 286 -10.07 30.76 -10.10
C TYR A 286 -9.67 32.21 -10.36
N GLU A 287 -9.03 32.47 -11.50
CA GLU A 287 -8.72 33.84 -11.90
C GLU A 287 -10.00 34.70 -11.96
N GLY A 288 -10.04 35.75 -11.16
CA GLY A 288 -11.21 36.63 -11.02
C GLY A 288 -12.36 36.10 -10.14
N TYR A 289 -12.21 34.96 -9.51
CA TYR A 289 -13.23 34.40 -8.60
C TYR A 289 -13.25 35.08 -7.23
N ASP A 290 -12.16 35.75 -6.83
CA ASP A 290 -12.07 36.59 -5.65
C ASP A 290 -13.18 37.66 -5.60
N ALA A 291 -13.52 38.24 -6.74
CA ALA A 291 -14.63 39.20 -6.86
C ALA A 291 -16.01 38.52 -6.67
N ARG A 292 -16.14 37.25 -7.01
CA ARG A 292 -17.40 36.48 -6.91
C ARG A 292 -17.56 35.80 -5.53
N TYR A 293 -16.45 35.46 -4.90
CA TYR A 293 -16.41 34.81 -3.60
C TYR A 293 -15.52 35.59 -2.61
N PRO A 294 -15.90 36.85 -2.27
CA PRO A 294 -15.03 37.74 -1.48
C PRO A 294 -14.78 37.23 -0.06
N ASP A 295 -15.67 36.40 0.44
CA ASP A 295 -15.56 35.84 1.79
C ASP A 295 -14.74 34.53 1.83
N ALA A 296 -14.41 33.92 0.70
CA ALA A 296 -13.67 32.67 0.67
C ALA A 296 -12.22 32.87 1.14
N VAL A 297 -11.71 31.93 1.94
CA VAL A 297 -10.35 32.01 2.51
C VAL A 297 -9.36 31.33 1.56
N ASP A 298 -8.23 31.98 1.25
CA ASP A 298 -7.19 31.45 0.37
C ASP A 298 -6.35 30.37 1.08
N LYS A 299 -6.95 29.22 1.33
CA LYS A 299 -6.29 28.04 1.92
C LYS A 299 -6.50 26.75 1.14
N LEU A 300 -7.29 26.78 0.07
CA LEU A 300 -7.39 25.69 -0.89
C LEU A 300 -6.15 25.63 -1.78
N ARG A 301 -5.68 24.42 -2.08
CA ARG A 301 -4.62 24.18 -3.08
C ARG A 301 -5.02 22.99 -3.96
N LEU A 302 -5.16 23.28 -5.24
CA LEU A 302 -5.43 22.26 -6.24
C LEU A 302 -4.12 21.65 -6.73
N ILE A 303 -3.95 20.36 -6.55
CA ILE A 303 -2.73 19.65 -6.89
C ILE A 303 -2.97 18.79 -8.11
N SER A 304 -2.01 18.75 -9.02
CA SER A 304 -1.98 17.84 -10.16
C SER A 304 -0.83 16.84 -10.03
N PRO A 305 -1.01 15.72 -9.29
CA PRO A 305 0.08 14.77 -9.04
C PRO A 305 0.68 14.21 -10.33
N ARG A 306 -0.11 14.04 -11.38
CA ARG A 306 0.41 13.56 -12.68
C ARG A 306 1.42 14.51 -13.31
N LYS A 307 1.21 15.81 -13.18
CA LYS A 307 2.10 16.84 -13.74
C LYS A 307 3.41 16.95 -12.94
N PHE A 308 3.35 16.78 -11.63
CA PHE A 308 4.47 17.04 -10.71
C PHE A 308 4.96 15.77 -9.99
N ARG A 309 4.55 14.59 -10.41
CA ARG A 309 4.76 13.32 -9.69
C ARG A 309 6.22 13.11 -9.29
N THR A 310 7.14 13.28 -10.21
CA THR A 310 8.57 13.06 -9.94
C THR A 310 9.08 14.01 -8.89
N ALA A 311 8.83 15.31 -9.05
CA ALA A 311 9.27 16.33 -8.11
C ALA A 311 8.66 16.12 -6.71
N MET A 312 7.37 15.81 -6.62
CA MET A 312 6.70 15.55 -5.34
C MET A 312 7.30 14.33 -4.63
N VAL A 313 7.61 13.26 -5.36
CA VAL A 313 8.21 12.05 -4.78
C VAL A 313 9.64 12.32 -4.34
N GLU A 314 10.43 13.02 -5.13
CA GLU A 314 11.81 13.39 -4.79
C GLU A 314 11.86 14.27 -3.53
N GLU A 315 11.03 15.30 -3.46
CA GLU A 315 10.92 16.17 -2.29
C GLU A 315 10.46 15.43 -1.05
N PHE A 316 9.46 14.54 -1.18
CA PHE A 316 9.00 13.71 -0.07
C PHE A 316 10.11 12.80 0.47
N ILE A 317 10.92 12.19 -0.42
CA ILE A 317 12.07 11.36 -0.04
C ILE A 317 13.12 12.21 0.68
N GLU A 318 13.36 13.43 0.21
CA GLU A 318 14.30 14.35 0.86
C GLU A 318 13.83 14.70 2.27
N LEU A 319 12.58 15.10 2.45
CA LEU A 319 11.99 15.38 3.76
C LEU A 319 12.05 14.17 4.70
N MET A 320 11.82 12.95 4.19
CA MET A 320 12.00 11.73 4.96
C MET A 320 13.47 11.47 5.34
N ASN A 321 14.40 11.78 4.45
CA ASN A 321 15.83 11.63 4.75
C ASN A 321 16.33 12.65 5.78
N LEU A 322 15.76 13.84 5.77
CA LEU A 322 16.00 14.89 6.77
C LEU A 322 15.36 14.53 8.14
N GLY A 323 14.43 13.59 8.17
CA GLY A 323 13.76 13.17 9.41
C GLY A 323 12.74 14.17 9.92
N VAL A 324 12.15 14.98 9.04
CA VAL A 324 11.17 16.02 9.39
C VAL A 324 9.71 15.60 9.12
N ILE A 325 9.48 14.47 8.46
CA ILE A 325 8.15 13.86 8.31
C ILE A 325 8.09 12.59 9.14
N HIS A 326 7.08 12.48 10.01
CA HIS A 326 6.95 11.36 10.92
C HIS A 326 5.68 10.55 10.67
N PHE A 327 5.78 9.25 10.95
CA PHE A 327 4.69 8.28 10.90
C PHE A 327 4.43 7.71 12.28
N PRO A 328 3.19 7.29 12.61
CA PRO A 328 2.93 6.57 13.85
C PRO A 328 3.65 5.23 13.83
N LEU A 329 4.12 4.77 14.99
CA LEU A 329 4.62 3.41 15.15
C LEU A 329 3.55 2.40 14.75
N GLU A 330 3.97 1.34 14.04
CA GLU A 330 3.10 0.20 13.77
C GLU A 330 2.72 -0.47 15.10
N TYR A 331 1.45 -0.43 15.46
CA TYR A 331 0.92 -1.13 16.62
C TYR A 331 0.52 -2.56 16.20
N ASN A 332 1.19 -3.55 16.76
CA ASN A 332 0.83 -4.96 16.56
C ASN A 332 -0.53 -5.23 17.20
N GLY A 333 -1.56 -5.53 16.42
CA GLY A 333 -2.76 -6.22 16.86
C GLY A 333 -4.03 -5.40 17.01
N GLY A 334 -4.17 -4.26 16.39
CA GLY A 334 -5.45 -3.54 16.36
C GLY A 334 -5.79 -3.01 14.98
N ASP A 335 -6.91 -3.41 14.45
CA ASP A 335 -7.54 -2.68 13.36
C ASP A 335 -7.92 -1.31 13.91
N TYR A 336 -7.34 -0.25 13.35
CA TYR A 336 -7.78 1.10 13.64
C TYR A 336 -9.09 1.34 12.92
N VAL A 337 -10.17 0.98 13.54
CA VAL A 337 -11.47 1.49 13.14
C VAL A 337 -11.69 2.77 13.90
N GLN A 338 -11.50 3.88 13.25
CA GLN A 338 -11.95 5.12 13.76
C GLN A 338 -13.37 5.36 13.31
N VAL A 339 -14.29 5.17 14.21
CA VAL A 339 -15.66 5.63 14.05
C VAL A 339 -15.63 7.14 14.32
N VAL A 340 -15.87 7.93 13.31
CA VAL A 340 -16.32 9.30 13.51
C VAL A 340 -17.76 9.15 14.00
N ASP A 341 -17.96 9.24 15.30
CA ASP A 341 -19.30 9.24 15.87
C ASP A 341 -20.08 10.42 15.28
N GLY A 342 -21.16 10.07 14.60
CA GLY A 342 -22.17 11.02 14.18
C GLY A 342 -23.03 11.47 15.34
#